data_d0253de7194c6e6b38925042e34e7834
#
_entry.id   d0253de7194c6e6b38925042e34e7834
#
_cell.length_a   1.000
_cell.length_b   1.000
_cell.length_c   1.000
_cell.angle_alpha   90.00
_cell.angle_beta   90.00
_cell.angle_gamma   90.00
#
_symmetry.space_group_name_H-M   'P 1'
#
loop_
_entity.id
_entity.type
_entity.pdbx_description
1 polymer ?
#
loop_
_entity_poly.entity_id
_entity_poly.type
_entity_poly.pdbx_seq_one_letter_code
_entity_poly.pdbx_strand_id
1 'polypeptide(L)'
;FGRLLDVTDTRLIQTAVLSTAALVILLVTWRKQVAVAFDRNFMVAQHINVTLIDAALNAAIAAVVVVASSAVGVLLVIGYLIIPGAAARLLARTIPMMVGIAVAAGLTAAVIGVVAMNVDVGHQISPQAAVSLSLVAVFVIAIALNALRTTARSAFRKAGAGAKAA
;
A
#
# COMPACT_ATOMS: atom_id res chain seq x y z
N PHE A 1 6.94 16.36 -14.83
CA PHE A 1 6.50 17.01 -13.58
C PHE A 1 4.97 17.05 -13.60
N GLY A 2 4.31 16.21 -12.76
CA GLY A 2 2.85 16.18 -12.66
C GLY A 2 2.33 17.47 -12.03
N ARG A 3 1.49 18.17 -12.76
CA ARG A 3 0.80 19.39 -12.29
C ARG A 3 -0.48 18.96 -11.59
N LEU A 4 -0.46 18.86 -10.27
CA LEU A 4 -1.65 18.55 -9.45
C LEU A 4 -2.75 19.61 -9.57
N LEU A 5 -2.41 20.83 -10.04
CA LEU A 5 -3.33 21.97 -10.11
C LEU A 5 -3.96 22.18 -11.50
N ASP A 6 -3.58 21.38 -12.51
CA ASP A 6 -4.04 21.55 -13.89
C ASP A 6 -4.82 20.30 -14.36
N VAL A 7 -5.62 19.75 -13.46
CA VAL A 7 -6.42 18.55 -13.74
C VAL A 7 -7.74 18.99 -14.37
N THR A 8 -7.83 18.88 -15.69
CA THR A 8 -9.09 19.07 -16.41
C THR A 8 -10.13 18.07 -15.94
N ASP A 9 -11.39 18.48 -15.81
CA ASP A 9 -12.51 17.62 -15.37
C ASP A 9 -12.56 16.28 -16.10
N THR A 10 -12.25 16.26 -17.38
CA THR A 10 -12.18 15.04 -18.20
C THR A 10 -11.11 14.07 -17.69
N ARG A 11 -9.95 14.56 -17.23
CA ARG A 11 -8.88 13.71 -16.68
C ARG A 11 -9.25 13.16 -15.30
N LEU A 12 -9.96 13.95 -14.48
CA LEU A 12 -10.49 13.48 -13.19
C LEU A 12 -11.46 12.32 -13.38
N ILE A 13 -12.40 12.47 -14.32
CA ILE A 13 -13.37 11.42 -14.63
C ILE A 13 -12.68 10.16 -15.16
N GLN A 14 -11.74 10.29 -16.09
CA GLN A 14 -10.97 9.16 -16.61
C GLN A 14 -10.20 8.44 -15.51
N THR A 15 -9.54 9.18 -14.64
CA THR A 15 -8.79 8.62 -13.50
C THR A 15 -9.73 7.89 -12.54
N ALA A 16 -10.88 8.49 -12.21
CA ALA A 16 -11.86 7.90 -11.32
C ALA A 16 -12.45 6.61 -11.91
N VAL A 17 -12.81 6.60 -13.19
CA VAL A 17 -13.37 5.43 -13.87
C VAL A 17 -12.34 4.30 -13.92
N LEU A 18 -11.11 4.57 -14.35
CA LEU A 18 -10.06 3.54 -14.43
C LEU A 18 -9.67 3.00 -13.06
N SER A 19 -9.56 3.86 -12.04
CA SER A 19 -9.26 3.44 -10.67
C SER A 19 -10.38 2.59 -10.09
N THR A 20 -11.63 2.97 -10.32
CA THR A 20 -12.80 2.21 -9.87
C THR A 20 -12.87 0.86 -10.58
N ALA A 21 -12.67 0.81 -11.88
CA ALA A 21 -12.64 -0.43 -12.65
C ALA A 21 -11.54 -1.38 -12.17
N ALA A 22 -10.31 -0.89 -11.96
CA ALA A 22 -9.21 -1.67 -11.42
C ALA A 22 -9.52 -2.21 -10.01
N LEU A 23 -10.11 -1.40 -9.14
CA LEU A 23 -10.50 -1.79 -7.80
C LEU A 23 -11.59 -2.88 -7.82
N VAL A 24 -12.58 -2.76 -8.69
CA VAL A 24 -13.62 -3.78 -8.87
C VAL A 24 -13.00 -5.09 -9.34
N ILE A 25 -12.12 -5.08 -10.35
CA ILE A 25 -11.42 -6.27 -10.83
C ILE A 25 -10.63 -6.91 -9.70
N LEU A 26 -9.89 -6.14 -8.91
CA LEU A 26 -9.12 -6.64 -7.77
C LEU A 26 -10.02 -7.27 -6.70
N LEU A 27 -11.14 -6.64 -6.34
CA LEU A 27 -12.07 -7.15 -5.34
C LEU A 27 -12.78 -8.43 -5.79
N VAL A 28 -13.24 -8.49 -7.04
CA VAL A 28 -13.92 -9.67 -7.61
C VAL A 28 -12.97 -10.86 -7.73
N THR A 29 -11.73 -10.62 -8.12
CA THR A 29 -10.72 -11.67 -8.29
C THR A 29 -9.91 -11.96 -7.03
N TRP A 30 -10.08 -11.19 -5.95
CA TRP A 30 -9.32 -11.26 -4.70
C TRP A 30 -9.13 -12.69 -4.17
N ARG A 31 -10.22 -13.42 -4.00
CA ARG A 31 -10.17 -14.79 -3.45
C ARG A 31 -9.38 -15.75 -4.36
N LYS A 32 -9.52 -15.60 -5.68
CA LYS A 32 -8.80 -16.42 -6.66
C LYS A 32 -7.31 -16.05 -6.69
N GLN A 33 -6.98 -14.76 -6.61
CA GLN A 33 -5.60 -14.28 -6.56
C GLN A 33 -4.86 -14.80 -5.31
N VAL A 34 -5.50 -14.74 -4.15
CA VAL A 34 -4.94 -15.28 -2.91
C VAL A 34 -4.74 -16.80 -3.03
N ALA A 35 -5.70 -17.54 -3.56
CA ALA A 35 -5.59 -18.98 -3.76
C ALA A 35 -4.45 -19.34 -4.72
N VAL A 36 -4.30 -18.64 -5.84
CA VAL A 36 -3.20 -18.82 -6.82
C VAL A 36 -1.84 -18.52 -6.17
N ALA A 37 -1.77 -17.53 -5.28
CA ALA A 37 -0.53 -17.18 -4.58
C ALA A 37 -0.08 -18.27 -3.59
N PHE A 38 -1.01 -19.05 -3.03
CA PHE A 38 -0.68 -20.14 -2.10
C PHE A 38 -0.35 -21.46 -2.83
N ASP A 39 -1.18 -21.86 -3.78
CA ASP A 39 -0.98 -23.10 -4.51
C ASP A 39 -1.45 -23.00 -5.96
N ARG A 40 -0.50 -22.63 -6.81
CA ARG A 40 -0.72 -22.49 -8.26
C ARG A 40 -1.07 -23.81 -8.94
N ASN A 41 -0.42 -24.90 -8.51
CA ASN A 41 -0.61 -26.23 -9.13
C ASN A 41 -2.00 -26.79 -8.82
N PHE A 42 -2.48 -26.59 -7.59
CA PHE A 42 -3.83 -26.97 -7.18
C PHE A 42 -4.90 -26.22 -7.97
N MET A 43 -4.71 -24.93 -8.21
CA MET A 43 -5.64 -24.11 -9.00
C MET A 43 -5.70 -24.53 -10.47
N VAL A 44 -4.56 -24.91 -11.05
CA VAL A 44 -4.51 -25.48 -12.42
C VAL A 44 -5.24 -26.83 -12.48
N ALA A 45 -5.07 -27.69 -11.48
CA ALA A 45 -5.78 -28.97 -11.40
C ALA A 45 -7.30 -28.82 -11.30
N GLN A 46 -7.79 -27.71 -10.77
CA GLN A 46 -9.22 -27.36 -10.74
C GLN A 46 -9.73 -26.71 -12.03
N HIS A 47 -8.98 -26.77 -13.13
CA HIS A 47 -9.31 -26.15 -14.43
C HIS A 47 -9.50 -24.64 -14.36
N ILE A 48 -8.94 -23.95 -13.35
CA ILE A 48 -8.98 -22.51 -13.25
C ILE A 48 -7.86 -21.91 -14.10
N ASN A 49 -8.22 -21.01 -14.99
CA ASN A 49 -7.24 -20.35 -15.86
C ASN A 49 -6.40 -19.33 -15.07
N VAL A 50 -5.30 -19.81 -14.48
CA VAL A 50 -4.37 -19.01 -13.66
C VAL A 50 -3.77 -17.88 -14.48
N THR A 51 -3.48 -18.12 -15.76
CA THR A 51 -2.91 -17.10 -16.66
C THR A 51 -3.86 -15.91 -16.82
N LEU A 52 -5.16 -16.16 -16.90
CA LEU A 52 -6.16 -15.09 -17.00
C LEU A 52 -6.22 -14.25 -15.71
N ILE A 53 -6.10 -14.89 -14.54
CA ILE A 53 -6.09 -14.20 -13.24
C ILE A 53 -4.84 -13.34 -13.10
N ASP A 54 -3.68 -13.87 -13.47
CA ASP A 54 -2.41 -13.14 -13.48
C ASP A 54 -2.45 -11.96 -14.48
N ALA A 55 -3.00 -12.18 -15.68
CA ALA A 55 -3.14 -11.14 -16.69
C ALA A 55 -4.08 -10.02 -16.22
N ALA A 56 -5.21 -10.37 -15.60
CA ALA A 56 -6.15 -9.39 -15.05
C ALA A 56 -5.52 -8.56 -13.92
N LEU A 57 -4.75 -9.19 -13.03
CA LEU A 57 -4.01 -8.50 -11.98
C LEU A 57 -2.97 -7.53 -12.55
N ASN A 58 -2.15 -8.01 -13.48
CA ASN A 58 -1.12 -7.19 -14.12
C ASN A 58 -1.72 -6.02 -14.91
N ALA A 59 -2.81 -6.25 -15.63
CA ALA A 59 -3.53 -5.19 -16.36
C ALA A 59 -4.10 -4.14 -15.41
N ALA A 60 -4.71 -4.55 -14.29
CA ALA A 60 -5.22 -3.64 -13.29
C ALA A 60 -4.11 -2.79 -12.66
N ILE A 61 -2.97 -3.40 -12.29
CA ILE A 61 -1.82 -2.68 -11.75
C ILE A 61 -1.27 -1.70 -12.79
N ALA A 62 -1.06 -2.14 -14.03
CA ALA A 62 -0.54 -1.29 -15.10
C ALA A 62 -1.46 -0.09 -15.36
N ALA A 63 -2.77 -0.28 -15.42
CA ALA A 63 -3.74 0.79 -15.60
C ALA A 63 -3.65 1.84 -14.48
N VAL A 64 -3.63 1.39 -13.22
CA VAL A 64 -3.51 2.29 -12.05
C VAL A 64 -2.18 3.05 -12.07
N VAL A 65 -1.06 2.37 -12.35
CA VAL A 65 0.27 2.99 -12.39
C VAL A 65 0.35 4.06 -13.49
N VAL A 66 -0.14 3.76 -14.70
CA VAL A 66 -0.13 4.72 -15.82
C VAL A 66 -0.95 5.96 -15.49
N VAL A 67 -2.18 5.77 -14.98
CA VAL A 67 -3.06 6.88 -14.62
C VAL A 67 -2.49 7.70 -13.47
N ALA A 68 -2.03 7.05 -12.40
CA ALA A 68 -1.46 7.72 -11.25
C ALA A 68 -0.17 8.48 -11.61
N SER A 69 0.71 7.90 -12.44
CA SER A 69 1.96 8.53 -12.85
C SER A 69 1.75 9.80 -13.69
N SER A 70 0.69 9.83 -14.50
CA SER A 70 0.35 11.02 -15.29
C SER A 70 -0.21 12.16 -14.42
N ALA A 71 -0.86 11.84 -13.30
CA ALA A 71 -1.46 12.82 -12.39
C ALA A 71 -0.45 13.37 -11.37
N VAL A 72 0.33 12.49 -10.74
CA VAL A 72 1.12 12.82 -9.54
C VAL A 72 2.63 12.70 -9.77
N GLY A 73 3.03 12.00 -10.83
CA GLY A 73 4.43 11.74 -11.17
C GLY A 73 4.91 10.36 -10.75
N VAL A 74 5.83 9.82 -11.54
CA VAL A 74 6.29 8.42 -11.44
C VAL A 74 6.93 8.10 -10.08
N LEU A 75 7.75 9.01 -9.54
CA LEU A 75 8.48 8.78 -8.29
C LEU A 75 7.53 8.58 -7.10
N LEU A 76 6.47 9.38 -7.02
CA LEU A 76 5.50 9.26 -5.94
C LEU A 76 4.69 7.97 -6.07
N VAL A 77 4.33 7.57 -7.29
CA VAL A 77 3.61 6.31 -7.55
C VAL A 77 4.44 5.09 -7.15
N ILE A 78 5.73 5.07 -7.45
CA ILE A 78 6.64 3.99 -7.02
C ILE A 78 6.70 3.93 -5.49
N GLY A 79 6.82 5.07 -4.81
CA GLY A 79 6.78 5.16 -3.36
C GLY A 79 5.48 4.58 -2.78
N TYR A 80 4.34 4.97 -3.34
CA TYR A 80 3.01 4.46 -2.93
C TYR A 80 2.82 2.98 -3.18
N LEU A 81 3.42 2.43 -4.22
CA LEU A 81 3.32 1.01 -4.52
C LEU A 81 4.11 0.15 -3.52
N ILE A 82 5.28 0.62 -3.10
CA ILE A 82 6.22 -0.17 -2.29
C ILE A 82 6.03 0.07 -0.79
N ILE A 83 5.99 1.32 -0.35
CA ILE A 83 6.11 1.69 1.06
C ILE A 83 4.94 1.20 1.92
N PRO A 84 3.64 1.40 1.56
CA PRO A 84 2.54 0.91 2.37
C PRO A 84 2.50 -0.60 2.46
N GLY A 85 2.83 -1.30 1.37
CA GLY A 85 2.94 -2.76 1.34
C GLY A 85 4.05 -3.29 2.26
N ALA A 86 5.22 -2.68 2.22
CA ALA A 86 6.34 -3.02 3.10
C ALA A 86 6.02 -2.75 4.58
N ALA A 87 5.43 -1.60 4.90
CA ALA A 87 4.99 -1.26 6.26
C ALA A 87 3.95 -2.26 6.79
N ALA A 88 2.98 -2.62 5.96
CA ALA A 88 1.94 -3.58 6.31
C ALA A 88 2.51 -4.97 6.59
N ARG A 89 3.48 -5.42 5.79
CA ARG A 89 4.14 -6.72 5.98
C ARG A 89 4.88 -6.83 7.31
N LEU A 90 5.42 -5.74 7.82
CA LEU A 90 6.08 -5.69 9.13
C LEU A 90 5.09 -5.87 10.29
N LEU A 91 3.85 -5.38 10.13
CA LEU A 91 2.87 -5.30 11.21
C LEU A 91 1.81 -6.39 11.15
N ALA A 92 1.52 -6.94 9.96
CA ALA A 92 0.45 -7.88 9.72
C ALA A 92 0.86 -9.34 9.98
N ARG A 93 -0.11 -10.15 10.43
CA ARG A 93 0.04 -11.60 10.61
C ARG A 93 -0.79 -12.40 9.61
N THR A 94 -1.78 -11.78 9.00
CA THR A 94 -2.68 -12.40 8.03
C THR A 94 -2.79 -11.53 6.78
N ILE A 95 -3.10 -12.14 5.63
CA ILE A 95 -3.21 -11.42 4.36
C ILE A 95 -4.27 -10.32 4.41
N PRO A 96 -5.50 -10.55 4.89
CA PRO A 96 -6.50 -9.49 4.95
C PRO A 96 -6.08 -8.35 5.88
N MET A 97 -5.40 -8.66 6.99
CA MET A 97 -4.84 -7.64 7.89
C MET A 97 -3.72 -6.84 7.19
N MET A 98 -2.89 -7.50 6.39
CA MET A 98 -1.83 -6.83 5.62
C MET A 98 -2.41 -5.80 4.65
N VAL A 99 -3.46 -6.16 3.92
CA VAL A 99 -4.13 -5.25 3.00
C VAL A 99 -4.79 -4.08 3.75
N GLY A 100 -5.50 -4.37 4.84
CA GLY A 100 -6.09 -3.32 5.67
C GLY A 100 -5.06 -2.31 6.20
N ILE A 101 -3.92 -2.79 6.69
CA ILE A 101 -2.82 -1.93 7.18
C ILE A 101 -2.18 -1.15 6.02
N ALA A 102 -1.99 -1.77 4.84
CA ALA A 102 -1.43 -1.08 3.69
C ALA A 102 -2.32 0.07 3.22
N VAL A 103 -3.62 -0.17 3.12
CA VAL A 103 -4.61 0.85 2.77
C VAL A 103 -4.63 1.97 3.81
N ALA A 104 -4.68 1.63 5.10
CA ALA A 104 -4.66 2.61 6.19
C ALA A 104 -3.37 3.45 6.16
N ALA A 105 -2.21 2.84 5.98
CA ALA A 105 -0.92 3.52 5.88
C ALA A 105 -0.85 4.47 4.67
N GLY A 106 -1.35 4.04 3.52
CA GLY A 106 -1.43 4.88 2.33
C GLY A 106 -2.36 6.08 2.52
N LEU A 107 -3.56 5.87 3.07
CA LEU A 107 -4.52 6.94 3.34
C LEU A 107 -3.99 7.94 4.38
N THR A 108 -3.42 7.46 5.48
CA THR A 108 -2.84 8.34 6.51
C THR A 108 -1.68 9.16 5.96
N ALA A 109 -0.80 8.57 5.15
CA ALA A 109 0.28 9.31 4.50
C ALA A 109 -0.24 10.39 3.55
N ALA A 110 -1.30 10.10 2.79
CA ALA A 110 -1.93 11.07 1.90
C ALA A 110 -2.54 12.25 2.68
N VAL A 111 -3.31 11.96 3.73
CA VAL A 111 -3.94 13.00 4.58
C VAL A 111 -2.88 13.86 5.25
N ILE A 112 -1.86 13.24 5.85
CA ILE A 112 -0.75 13.98 6.50
C ILE A 112 -0.02 14.85 5.47
N GLY A 113 0.26 14.33 4.28
CA GLY A 113 0.92 15.07 3.21
C GLY A 113 0.12 16.30 2.76
N VAL A 114 -1.20 16.16 2.59
CA VAL A 114 -2.09 17.27 2.22
C VAL A 114 -2.22 18.29 3.36
N VAL A 115 -2.33 17.85 4.61
CA VAL A 115 -2.39 18.75 5.77
C VAL A 115 -1.06 19.49 5.95
N ALA A 116 0.07 18.82 5.75
CA ALA A 116 1.39 19.45 5.85
C ALA A 116 1.61 20.57 4.83
N MET A 117 0.92 20.53 3.69
CA MET A 117 0.96 21.62 2.70
C MET A 117 0.25 22.89 3.17
N ASN A 118 -0.75 22.76 4.06
CA ASN A 118 -1.49 23.92 4.60
C ASN A 118 -0.76 24.59 5.79
N VAL A 119 0.32 24.00 6.28
CA VAL A 119 1.14 24.59 7.33
C VAL A 119 2.15 25.54 6.67
N ASP A 120 1.99 26.84 6.92
CA ASP A 120 2.82 27.92 6.39
C ASP A 120 4.23 27.84 7.02
N VAL A 121 5.12 27.07 6.43
CA VAL A 121 6.53 26.89 6.89
C VAL A 121 7.47 27.87 6.17
N GLY A 122 6.94 28.95 5.58
CA GLY A 122 7.77 29.99 4.93
C GLY A 122 8.52 29.54 3.66
N HIS A 123 8.38 28.28 3.25
CA HIS A 123 8.94 27.74 2.00
C HIS A 123 7.84 27.02 1.23
N GLN A 124 7.75 27.27 -0.07
CA GLN A 124 6.82 26.56 -0.95
C GLN A 124 7.29 25.12 -1.16
N ILE A 125 6.83 24.22 -0.29
CA ILE A 125 7.08 22.78 -0.43
C ILE A 125 6.18 22.25 -1.56
N SER A 126 6.77 21.59 -2.55
CA SER A 126 5.96 20.98 -3.61
C SER A 126 5.03 19.88 -3.01
N PRO A 127 3.77 19.79 -3.48
CA PRO A 127 2.80 18.79 -3.01
C PRO A 127 3.35 17.37 -3.02
N GLN A 128 4.11 17.04 -4.04
CA GLN A 128 4.74 15.73 -4.20
C GLN A 128 5.79 15.44 -3.12
N ALA A 129 6.58 16.45 -2.76
CA ALA A 129 7.60 16.31 -1.71
C ALA A 129 6.96 16.12 -0.34
N ALA A 130 5.89 16.87 -0.01
CA ALA A 130 5.17 16.75 1.25
C ALA A 130 4.56 15.35 1.42
N VAL A 131 3.91 14.82 0.38
CA VAL A 131 3.31 13.48 0.42
C VAL A 131 4.38 12.39 0.45
N SER A 132 5.49 12.54 -0.28
CA SER A 132 6.60 11.58 -0.24
C SER A 132 7.25 11.52 1.15
N LEU A 133 7.46 12.68 1.78
CA LEU A 133 8.03 12.75 3.12
C LEU A 133 7.10 12.12 4.17
N SER A 134 5.80 12.38 4.09
CA SER A 134 4.82 11.76 4.98
C SER A 134 4.76 10.24 4.82
N LEU A 135 4.94 9.74 3.60
CA LEU A 135 4.99 8.31 3.31
C LEU A 135 6.21 7.64 3.98
N VAL A 136 7.37 8.28 3.88
CA VAL A 136 8.60 7.82 4.57
C VAL A 136 8.42 7.88 6.08
N ALA A 137 7.82 8.94 6.63
CA ALA A 137 7.55 9.06 8.06
C ALA A 137 6.64 7.92 8.56
N VAL A 138 5.56 7.61 7.85
CA VAL A 138 4.67 6.47 8.18
C VAL A 138 5.44 5.14 8.17
N PHE A 139 6.36 4.96 7.23
CA PHE A 139 7.19 3.76 7.17
C PHE A 139 8.15 3.65 8.35
N VAL A 140 8.82 4.74 8.72
CA VAL A 140 9.72 4.78 9.89
C VAL A 140 8.94 4.48 11.18
N ILE A 141 7.73 5.02 11.32
CA ILE A 141 6.84 4.73 12.45
C ILE A 141 6.47 3.24 12.46
N ALA A 142 6.15 2.64 11.31
CA ALA A 142 5.86 1.21 11.22
C ALA A 142 7.04 0.33 11.65
N ILE A 143 8.27 0.69 11.27
CA ILE A 143 9.49 0.01 11.70
C ILE A 143 9.67 0.14 13.22
N ALA A 144 9.54 1.34 13.78
CA ALA A 144 9.67 1.60 15.21
C ALA A 144 8.64 0.80 16.02
N LEU A 145 7.39 0.78 15.58
CA LEU A 145 6.32 -0.01 16.21
C LEU A 145 6.62 -1.51 16.16
N ASN A 146 7.14 -2.01 15.04
CA ASN A 146 7.52 -3.42 14.93
C ASN A 146 8.71 -3.74 15.86
N ALA A 147 9.71 -2.88 15.93
CA ALA A 147 10.86 -3.05 16.83
C ALA A 147 10.41 -3.07 18.31
N LEU A 148 9.53 -2.18 18.72
CA LEU A 148 8.97 -2.15 20.06
C LEU A 148 8.18 -3.42 20.39
N ARG A 149 7.39 -3.93 19.44
CA ARG A 149 6.63 -5.18 19.61
C ARG A 149 7.54 -6.39 19.76
N THR A 150 8.64 -6.45 19.03
CA THR A 150 9.60 -7.57 19.12
C THR A 150 10.39 -7.54 20.42
N THR A 151 10.84 -6.37 20.88
CA THR A 151 11.55 -6.22 22.16
C THR A 151 10.65 -6.51 23.36
N ALA A 152 9.41 -6.04 23.35
CA ALA A 152 8.44 -6.36 24.39
C ALA A 152 8.18 -7.87 24.49
N ARG A 153 8.00 -8.56 23.36
CA ARG A 153 7.81 -10.02 23.36
C ARG A 153 9.02 -10.79 23.86
N SER A 154 10.23 -10.37 23.54
CA SER A 154 11.45 -11.01 24.00
C SER A 154 11.63 -10.84 25.52
N ALA A 155 11.26 -9.69 26.07
CA ALA A 155 11.26 -9.42 27.51
C ALA A 155 10.27 -10.32 28.27
N PHE A 156 9.01 -10.42 27.79
CA PHE A 156 8.01 -11.31 28.38
C PHE A 156 8.42 -12.79 28.31
N ARG A 157 9.06 -13.22 27.23
CA ARG A 157 9.53 -14.61 27.08
C ARG A 157 10.68 -14.93 28.04
N LYS A 158 11.58 -13.99 28.30
CA LYS A 158 12.66 -14.14 29.28
C LYS A 158 12.13 -14.18 30.72
N ALA A 159 11.17 -13.32 31.06
CA ALA A 159 10.55 -13.31 32.37
C ALA A 159 9.79 -14.61 32.68
N GLY A 160 9.05 -15.15 31.69
CA GLY A 160 8.33 -16.43 31.84
C GLY A 160 9.23 -17.67 31.91
N ALA A 161 10.43 -17.62 31.30
CA ALA A 161 11.42 -18.70 31.40
C ALA A 161 12.11 -18.73 32.78
N GLY A 162 12.37 -17.55 33.36
CA GLY A 162 12.95 -17.46 34.72
C GLY A 162 11.98 -17.94 35.82
N ALA A 163 10.68 -17.71 35.66
CA ALA A 163 9.65 -18.14 36.61
C ALA A 163 9.37 -19.66 36.61
N LYS A 164 9.78 -20.39 35.55
CA LYS A 164 9.66 -21.87 35.48
C LYS A 164 10.92 -22.63 35.97
N ALA A 165 12.00 -21.90 36.19
CA ALA A 165 13.29 -22.47 36.63
C ALA A 165 13.55 -22.28 38.14
N ALA A 166 12.68 -21.51 38.82
CA ALA A 166 12.64 -21.36 40.27
C ALA A 166 11.48 -22.17 40.88
#